data_c19c81f48311917f2510e9265ba93e98
#
_entry.id   c19c81f48311917f2510e9265ba93e98
#
_cell.length_a   1.000
_cell.length_b   1.000
_cell.length_c   1.000
_cell.angle_alpha   90.00
_cell.angle_beta   90.00
_cell.angle_gamma   90.00
#
_symmetry.space_group_name_H-M   'P 1'
#
loop_
_entity.id
_entity.type
_entity.pdbx_description
1 polymer ?
#
loop_
_entity_poly.entity_id
_entity_poly.type
_entity_poly.pdbx_seq_one_letter_code
_entity_poly.pdbx_strand_id
1 'polypeptide(L)'
;MSDDTRAVADQLEVISATLADIALHRLWRASESLQAGESPDPALVAEEKRITRARRAVEKAAQLLAGPPGTPSTAGPIDDT
;
A
#
# COMPACT_ATOMS: atom_id res chain seq x y z
N MET A 1 20.75 10.10 -11.53
CA MET A 1 19.70 10.68 -10.93
C MET A 1 18.56 9.74 -10.77
N SER A 2 18.09 9.17 -11.81
CA SER A 2 16.97 8.28 -11.70
C SER A 2 17.29 7.02 -10.90
N ASP A 3 18.58 6.66 -10.76
CA ASP A 3 18.92 5.46 -10.00
C ASP A 3 18.59 5.60 -8.52
N ASP A 4 18.79 6.79 -7.96
CA ASP A 4 18.49 7.01 -6.55
C ASP A 4 17.00 6.93 -6.28
N THR A 5 16.22 7.57 -7.12
CA THR A 5 14.76 7.53 -6.94
C THR A 5 14.20 6.16 -7.24
N ARG A 6 14.79 5.46 -8.20
CA ARG A 6 14.34 4.09 -8.49
C ARG A 6 14.63 3.16 -7.31
N ALA A 7 15.79 3.34 -6.68
CA ALA A 7 16.13 2.53 -5.50
C ALA A 7 15.13 2.77 -4.38
N VAL A 8 14.75 4.03 -4.18
CA VAL A 8 13.75 4.34 -3.15
C VAL A 8 12.39 3.75 -3.54
N ALA A 9 12.02 3.84 -4.81
CA ALA A 9 10.77 3.23 -5.28
C ALA A 9 10.74 1.74 -4.99
N ASP A 10 11.86 1.04 -5.23
CA ASP A 10 11.94 -0.38 -4.95
C ASP A 10 11.79 -0.67 -3.46
N GLN A 11 12.40 0.17 -2.62
CA GLN A 11 12.25 0.02 -1.18
C GLN A 11 10.82 0.23 -0.74
N LEU A 12 10.14 1.20 -1.34
CA LEU A 12 8.75 1.46 -1.02
C LEU A 12 7.87 0.28 -1.44
N GLU A 13 8.20 -0.38 -2.53
CA GLU A 13 7.44 -1.56 -2.93
C GLU A 13 7.61 -2.70 -1.93
N VAL A 14 8.81 -2.86 -1.39
CA VAL A 14 9.04 -3.85 -0.33
C VAL A 14 8.24 -3.49 0.91
N ILE A 15 8.21 -2.21 1.27
CA ILE A 15 7.44 -1.75 2.42
C ILE A 15 5.94 -2.01 2.18
N SER A 16 5.46 -1.77 0.98
CA SER A 16 4.07 -2.05 0.64
C SER A 16 3.75 -3.53 0.82
N ALA A 17 4.65 -4.40 0.38
CA ALA A 17 4.46 -5.84 0.54
C ALA A 17 4.45 -6.22 2.02
N THR A 18 5.32 -5.62 2.82
CA THR A 18 5.35 -5.87 4.26
C THR A 18 4.04 -5.45 4.90
N LEU A 19 3.51 -4.29 4.51
CA LEU A 19 2.23 -3.84 5.04
C LEU A 19 1.10 -4.78 4.65
N ALA A 20 1.15 -5.33 3.43
CA ALA A 20 0.15 -6.29 3.00
C ALA A 20 0.22 -7.57 3.84
N ASP A 21 1.42 -8.03 4.17
CA ASP A 21 1.59 -9.20 5.02
C ASP A 21 1.02 -8.95 6.41
N ILE A 22 1.28 -7.77 6.96
CA ILE A 22 0.74 -7.41 8.27
C ILE A 22 -0.78 -7.42 8.22
N ALA A 23 -1.37 -6.83 7.18
CA ALA A 23 -2.82 -6.78 7.05
C ALA A 23 -3.41 -8.18 6.94
N LEU A 24 -2.78 -9.04 6.17
CA LEU A 24 -3.25 -10.41 6.02
C LEU A 24 -3.19 -11.17 7.34
N HIS A 25 -2.09 -10.99 8.07
CA HIS A 25 -1.92 -11.66 9.36
C HIS A 25 -3.01 -11.23 10.34
N ARG A 26 -3.32 -9.93 10.36
CA ARG A 26 -4.37 -9.41 11.23
C ARG A 26 -5.73 -9.93 10.83
N LEU A 27 -5.97 -10.06 9.54
CA LEU A 27 -7.24 -10.61 9.05
C LEU A 27 -7.40 -12.05 9.52
N TRP A 28 -6.34 -12.85 9.47
CA TRP A 28 -6.39 -14.22 9.95
C TRP A 28 -6.72 -14.26 11.43
N ARG A 29 -6.09 -13.41 12.23
CA ARG A 29 -6.34 -13.37 13.66
C ARG A 29 -7.78 -12.97 13.96
N ALA A 30 -8.30 -11.99 13.21
CA ALA A 30 -9.69 -11.58 13.37
C ALA A 30 -10.64 -12.73 13.02
N SER A 31 -10.30 -13.49 11.99
CA SER A 31 -11.11 -14.63 11.58
C SER A 31 -11.13 -15.70 12.67
N GLU A 32 -9.98 -15.96 13.30
CA GLU A 32 -9.92 -16.91 14.40
C GLU A 32 -10.76 -16.45 15.59
N SER A 33 -10.72 -15.16 15.88
CA SER A 33 -11.52 -14.62 16.97
C SER A 33 -13.00 -14.78 16.71
N LEU A 34 -13.43 -14.53 15.48
CA LEU A 34 -14.83 -14.70 15.11
C LEU A 34 -15.25 -16.15 15.21
N GLN A 35 -14.39 -17.08 14.81
CA GLN A 35 -14.69 -18.51 14.93
C GLN A 35 -14.80 -18.94 16.38
N ALA A 36 -14.07 -18.27 17.26
CA ALA A 36 -14.16 -18.52 18.70
C ALA A 36 -15.36 -17.85 19.34
N GLY A 37 -16.18 -17.14 18.57
CA GLY A 37 -17.37 -16.48 19.08
C GLY A 37 -17.11 -15.11 19.67
N GLU A 38 -15.94 -14.56 19.44
CA GLU A 38 -15.58 -13.24 19.96
C GLU A 38 -16.02 -12.14 18.99
N SER A 39 -16.33 -10.98 19.57
CA SER A 39 -16.66 -9.81 18.76
C SER A 39 -15.41 -9.15 18.21
N PRO A 40 -15.47 -8.57 17.02
CA PRO A 40 -14.32 -7.83 16.49
C PRO A 40 -13.96 -6.67 17.41
N ASP A 41 -12.65 -6.46 17.60
CA ASP A 41 -12.16 -5.34 18.39
C ASP A 41 -12.17 -4.10 17.47
N PRO A 42 -12.90 -3.03 17.88
CA PRO A 42 -12.94 -1.82 17.06
C PRO A 42 -11.56 -1.20 16.84
N ALA A 43 -10.65 -1.36 17.79
CA ALA A 43 -9.29 -0.84 17.63
C ALA A 43 -8.56 -1.55 16.50
N LEU A 44 -8.77 -2.85 16.35
CA LEU A 44 -8.16 -3.60 15.26
C LEU A 44 -8.73 -3.19 13.90
N VAL A 45 -10.03 -2.93 13.86
CA VAL A 45 -10.67 -2.47 12.63
C VAL A 45 -10.09 -1.12 12.20
N ALA A 46 -9.95 -0.19 13.16
CA ALA A 46 -9.39 1.12 12.88
C ALA A 46 -7.94 1.01 12.42
N GLU A 47 -7.18 0.13 13.02
CA GLU A 47 -5.79 -0.07 12.66
C GLU A 47 -5.67 -0.64 11.26
N GLU A 48 -6.55 -1.56 10.90
CA GLU A 48 -6.52 -2.13 9.56
C GLU A 48 -6.80 -1.08 8.51
N LYS A 49 -7.71 -0.15 8.79
CA LYS A 49 -7.97 0.95 7.87
C LYS A 49 -6.75 1.83 7.69
N ARG A 50 -6.02 2.09 8.78
CA ARG A 50 -4.79 2.87 8.71
C ARG A 50 -3.74 2.17 7.88
N ILE A 51 -3.60 0.86 8.05
CA ILE A 51 -2.63 0.08 7.28
C ILE A 51 -3.00 0.13 5.79
N THR A 52 -4.27 -0.01 5.47
CA THR A 52 -4.72 0.03 4.08
C THR A 52 -4.42 1.39 3.45
N ARG A 53 -4.69 2.47 4.17
CA ARG A 53 -4.40 3.80 3.66
C ARG A 53 -2.91 4.02 3.49
N ALA A 54 -2.12 3.59 4.46
CA ALA A 54 -0.67 3.72 4.40
C ALA A 54 -0.12 2.96 3.21
N ARG A 55 -0.61 1.74 2.97
CA ARG A 55 -0.14 0.94 1.86
C ARG A 55 -0.44 1.62 0.53
N ARG A 56 -1.64 2.18 0.39
CA ARG A 56 -2.00 2.89 -0.84
C ARG A 56 -1.12 4.10 -1.06
N ALA A 57 -0.81 4.83 0.01
CA ALA A 57 0.07 5.99 -0.08
C ALA A 57 1.48 5.58 -0.48
N VAL A 58 1.97 4.48 0.10
CA VAL A 58 3.30 3.97 -0.22
C VAL A 58 3.35 3.51 -1.68
N GLU A 59 2.32 2.81 -2.14
CA GLU A 59 2.27 2.37 -3.53
C GLU A 59 2.25 3.54 -4.49
N LYS A 60 1.49 4.57 -4.15
CA LYS A 60 1.46 5.75 -4.99
C LYS A 60 2.81 6.45 -5.02
N ALA A 61 3.46 6.55 -3.86
CA ALA A 61 4.78 7.16 -3.79
C ALA A 61 5.78 6.38 -4.64
N ALA A 62 5.72 5.04 -4.57
CA ALA A 62 6.61 4.21 -5.37
C ALA A 62 6.39 4.44 -6.85
N GLN A 63 5.14 4.54 -7.27
CA GLN A 63 4.82 4.79 -8.67
C GLN A 63 5.34 6.15 -9.14
N LEU A 64 5.17 7.17 -8.30
CA LEU A 64 5.64 8.50 -8.64
C LEU A 64 7.16 8.54 -8.80
N LEU A 65 7.86 7.84 -7.92
CA LEU A 65 9.32 7.83 -7.97
C LEU A 65 9.86 6.97 -9.10
N ALA A 66 9.13 5.92 -9.45
CA ALA A 66 9.53 5.08 -10.58
C ALA A 66 9.34 5.78 -11.92
N GLY A 67 8.51 6.81 -11.93
CA GLY A 67 8.24 7.55 -13.15
C GLY A 67 7.19 6.89 -14.01
N PRO A 68 6.68 7.62 -14.98
CA PRO A 68 5.68 7.06 -15.87
C PRO A 68 6.29 5.96 -16.72
N PRO A 69 5.62 4.84 -16.83
CA PRO A 69 6.12 3.77 -17.67
C PRO A 69 5.92 4.13 -19.13
N GLY A 70 6.98 4.27 -19.80
CA GLY A 70 6.84 4.55 -21.19
C GLY A 70 6.36 5.89 -21.45
N THR A 71 5.84 6.48 -21.48
CA THR A 71 5.50 7.62 -21.92
C THR A 71 4.87 8.58 -21.54
N PRO A 72 5.12 9.10 -21.80
CA PRO A 72 4.56 9.99 -21.35
C PRO A 72 3.40 10.47 -21.81
N SER A 73 3.38 10.26 -22.21
CA SER A 73 2.60 10.71 -22.37
C SER A 73 1.79 11.08 -22.36
N THR A 74 1.71 10.92 -22.55
CA THR A 74 0.90 11.18 -22.57
C THR A 74 0.31 11.83 -22.34
N ALA A 75 0.34 11.86 -22.67
CA ALA A 75 -0.34 12.37 -22.44
C ALA A 75 -0.89 13.03 -22.15
N GLY A 76 -0.88 13.10 -22.40
CA GLY A 76 -1.59 13.58 -22.10
C GLY A 76 -2.06 14.23 -21.75
N PRO A 77 -2.29 14.33 -21.95
CA PRO A 77 -2.94 14.93 -21.48
C PRO A 77 -3.46 15.40 -20.84
N ILE A 78 -3.51 15.18 -21.02
CA ILE A 78 -4.17 15.47 -20.48
C ILE A 78 -4.39 16.06 -19.60
N ASP A 79 -4.28 16.13 -19.72
CA ASP A 79 -4.67 16.54 -18.88
C ASP A 79 -4.75 17.09 -18.07
N ASP A 80 -4.60 17.11 -18.06
CA ASP A 80 -4.83 17.49 -17.25
C ASP A 80 -4.73 17.88 -16.68
N THR A 81 -4.48 17.82 -16.86
CA THR A 81 -4.56 18.10 -16.40
C THR A 81 -4.57 18.41 -16.15
#